data_af49872482e5dc0d6157ae99a511cebc
#
_entry.id   af49872482e5dc0d6157ae99a511cebc
#
_cell.length_a   1.000
_cell.length_b   1.000
_cell.length_c   1.000
_cell.angle_alpha   90.00
_cell.angle_beta   90.00
_cell.angle_gamma   90.00
#
_symmetry.space_group_name_H-M   'P 1'
#
loop_
_entity.id
_entity.type
_entity.pdbx_description
1 polymer ?
#
loop_
_entity_poly.entity_id
_entity_poly.type
_entity_poly.pdbx_seq_one_letter_code
_entity_poly.pdbx_strand_id
1 'polypeptide(L)'
;MRRFVHLIAIAITGISLTACSHNSEQITEEEKPRNIIYGIDADGYQVDNYEVVKGDTWGGILDSYGITTQKVNRLDALTKEICPLRTIRIGHKYTTFTKRDTVDTARMKLDYLVYEQDVVNYVVFAFVGDTVAVRKDSKPV
;
A
#
# COMPACT_ATOMS: atom_id res chain seq x y z
N MET A 1 -22.79 27.15 82.39
CA MET A 1 -23.56 26.05 83.00
C MET A 1 -23.71 24.95 81.99
N ARG A 2 -23.26 23.76 82.38
CA ARG A 2 -23.69 22.43 81.91
C ARG A 2 -23.41 22.12 80.43
N ARG A 3 -22.32 21.36 80.15
CA ARG A 3 -22.26 19.86 80.19
C ARG A 3 -23.27 19.27 79.26
N PHE A 4 -22.81 18.65 78.18
CA PHE A 4 -22.87 17.19 78.07
C PHE A 4 -21.97 16.71 76.95
N VAL A 5 -21.05 15.97 77.33
CA VAL A 5 -20.25 14.93 76.76
C VAL A 5 -21.19 13.79 76.26
N HIS A 6 -21.00 13.28 75.09
CA HIS A 6 -21.22 11.91 74.70
C HIS A 6 -20.44 11.70 73.39
N LEU A 7 -19.26 11.14 73.46
CA LEU A 7 -19.03 9.70 73.35
C LEU A 7 -19.46 9.09 72.02
N ILE A 8 -18.45 8.95 71.16
CA ILE A 8 -17.97 7.68 70.57
C ILE A 8 -19.01 6.89 69.78
N ALA A 9 -18.81 6.87 68.51
CA ALA A 9 -18.96 5.62 67.75
C ALA A 9 -17.90 5.61 66.66
N ILE A 10 -16.87 4.84 66.92
CA ILE A 10 -15.92 4.38 65.96
C ILE A 10 -16.66 3.39 65.05
N ALA A 11 -17.01 3.82 63.86
CA ALA A 11 -17.36 2.89 62.78
C ALA A 11 -16.19 2.80 61.84
N ILE A 12 -15.35 1.85 62.09
CA ILE A 12 -14.39 1.32 61.12
C ILE A 12 -15.22 0.61 60.08
N THR A 13 -15.57 1.31 59.03
CA THR A 13 -16.14 0.68 57.83
C THR A 13 -15.04 0.66 56.78
N GLY A 14 -14.75 -0.56 56.38
CA GLY A 14 -13.66 -0.94 55.51
C GLY A 14 -13.57 -0.13 54.25
N ILE A 15 -12.37 0.27 53.98
CA ILE A 15 -11.94 0.71 52.67
C ILE A 15 -12.02 -0.49 51.75
N SER A 16 -13.15 -0.62 51.08
CA SER A 16 -13.21 -1.48 49.87
C SER A 16 -12.39 -0.79 48.82
N LEU A 17 -11.14 -1.18 48.73
CA LEU A 17 -10.34 -0.98 47.52
C LEU A 17 -11.01 -1.78 46.41
N THR A 18 -12.01 -1.18 45.77
CA THR A 18 -12.41 -1.60 44.45
C THR A 18 -11.25 -1.24 43.56
N ALA A 19 -10.31 -2.18 43.40
CA ALA A 19 -9.44 -2.19 42.28
C ALA A 19 -10.32 -2.18 41.05
N CYS A 20 -10.51 -1.01 40.44
CA CYS A 20 -10.89 -0.92 39.05
C CYS A 20 -9.78 -1.61 38.28
N SER A 21 -9.98 -2.89 38.03
CA SER A 21 -9.31 -3.61 37.00
C SER A 21 -9.69 -2.86 35.72
N HIS A 22 -8.83 -1.93 35.32
CA HIS A 22 -8.84 -1.41 33.98
C HIS A 22 -8.42 -2.60 33.13
N ASN A 23 -9.42 -3.39 32.79
CA ASN A 23 -9.27 -4.35 31.70
C ASN A 23 -9.15 -3.48 30.46
N SER A 24 -7.92 -3.09 30.17
CA SER A 24 -7.54 -2.69 28.82
C SER A 24 -7.81 -3.92 27.98
N GLU A 25 -9.03 -4.04 27.47
CA GLU A 25 -9.25 -4.82 26.28
C GLU A 25 -8.33 -4.20 25.24
N GLN A 26 -7.13 -4.76 25.17
CA GLN A 26 -6.34 -4.68 23.96
C GLN A 26 -7.24 -5.35 22.91
N ILE A 27 -7.96 -4.51 22.18
CA ILE A 27 -8.46 -4.86 20.88
C ILE A 27 -7.19 -5.13 20.09
N THR A 28 -6.77 -6.37 20.09
CA THR A 28 -5.85 -6.88 19.09
C THR A 28 -6.68 -6.77 17.82
N GLU A 29 -6.54 -5.66 17.08
CA GLU A 29 -6.90 -5.64 15.69
C GLU A 29 -6.16 -6.83 15.10
N GLU A 30 -6.88 -7.90 14.80
CA GLU A 30 -6.37 -8.95 13.94
C GLU A 30 -5.98 -8.24 12.66
N GLU A 31 -4.68 -8.00 12.48
CA GLU A 31 -4.16 -7.46 11.24
C GLU A 31 -4.56 -8.45 10.15
N LYS A 32 -5.60 -8.09 9.41
CA LYS A 32 -6.00 -8.81 8.20
C LYS A 32 -4.74 -9.09 7.40
N PRO A 33 -4.46 -10.34 7.02
CA PRO A 33 -3.28 -10.68 6.26
C PRO A 33 -3.25 -9.81 4.99
N ARG A 34 -2.24 -8.95 4.89
CA ARG A 34 -2.06 -8.06 3.74
C ARG A 34 -1.71 -8.89 2.52
N ASN A 35 -2.41 -8.66 1.44
CA ASN A 35 -2.10 -9.29 0.15
C ASN A 35 -0.94 -8.54 -0.52
N ILE A 36 0.29 -8.90 -0.20
CA ILE A 36 1.48 -8.25 -0.74
C ILE A 36 1.95 -8.95 -2.01
N ILE A 37 1.94 -8.23 -3.12
CA ILE A 37 2.40 -8.69 -4.44
C ILE A 37 3.50 -7.73 -4.92
N TYR A 38 4.68 -8.22 -5.22
CA TYR A 38 5.86 -7.41 -5.59
C TYR A 38 6.19 -6.29 -4.58
N GLY A 39 5.93 -6.52 -3.29
CA GLY A 39 6.11 -5.52 -2.24
C GLY A 39 5.05 -4.39 -2.24
N ILE A 40 3.98 -4.54 -3.00
CA ILE A 40 2.85 -3.63 -3.06
C ILE A 40 1.67 -4.26 -2.32
N ASP A 41 1.01 -3.51 -1.45
CA ASP A 41 -0.26 -3.92 -0.87
C ASP A 41 -1.34 -3.90 -1.95
N ALA A 42 -1.75 -5.10 -2.40
CA ALA A 42 -2.69 -5.27 -3.49
C ALA A 42 -4.16 -5.09 -3.07
N ASP A 43 -4.42 -4.90 -1.77
CA ASP A 43 -5.77 -4.67 -1.28
C ASP A 43 -6.35 -3.38 -1.89
N GLY A 44 -7.51 -3.49 -2.51
CA GLY A 44 -8.17 -2.38 -3.20
C GLY A 44 -7.71 -2.12 -4.63
N TYR A 45 -6.75 -2.91 -5.15
CA TYR A 45 -6.37 -2.88 -6.56
C TYR A 45 -6.99 -4.03 -7.33
N GLN A 46 -7.31 -3.77 -8.60
CA GLN A 46 -7.44 -4.81 -9.60
C GLN A 46 -6.03 -5.11 -10.12
N VAL A 47 -5.63 -6.38 -10.04
CA VAL A 47 -4.30 -6.84 -10.44
C VAL A 47 -4.44 -7.71 -11.67
N ASP A 48 -3.87 -7.28 -12.78
CA ASP A 48 -3.93 -7.99 -14.05
C ASP A 48 -2.51 -8.32 -14.54
N ASN A 49 -2.35 -9.53 -15.09
CA ASN A 49 -1.08 -10.02 -15.63
C ASN A 49 -1.14 -10.07 -17.14
N TYR A 50 -0.11 -9.56 -17.79
CA TYR A 50 0.03 -9.53 -19.25
C TYR A 50 1.40 -10.04 -19.67
N GLU A 51 1.52 -10.31 -20.95
CA GLU A 51 2.77 -10.64 -21.62
C GLU A 51 3.00 -9.63 -22.74
N VAL A 52 4.24 -9.18 -22.87
CA VAL A 52 4.65 -8.28 -23.95
C VAL A 52 4.59 -9.00 -25.27
N VAL A 53 3.83 -8.45 -26.21
CA VAL A 53 3.67 -8.99 -27.55
C VAL A 53 4.36 -8.10 -28.61
N LYS A 54 4.47 -8.62 -29.83
CA LYS A 54 5.06 -7.87 -30.94
C LYS A 54 4.27 -6.58 -31.19
N GLY A 55 4.99 -5.48 -31.24
CA GLY A 55 4.41 -4.15 -31.44
C GLY A 55 4.20 -3.35 -30.16
N ASP A 56 4.29 -3.98 -28.99
CA ASP A 56 4.18 -3.28 -27.71
C ASP A 56 5.38 -2.34 -27.51
N THR A 57 5.06 -1.18 -26.98
CA THR A 57 6.01 -0.19 -26.47
C THR A 57 5.54 0.31 -25.12
N TRP A 58 6.47 0.71 -24.25
CA TRP A 58 6.08 1.32 -22.99
C TRP A 58 5.19 2.55 -23.16
N GLY A 59 5.51 3.39 -24.17
CA GLY A 59 4.66 4.54 -24.49
C GLY A 59 3.23 4.15 -24.82
N GLY A 60 3.04 3.13 -25.66
CA GLY A 60 1.71 2.64 -26.05
C GLY A 60 0.96 1.99 -24.88
N ILE A 61 1.63 1.15 -24.09
CA ILE A 61 1.04 0.50 -22.91
C ILE A 61 0.60 1.57 -21.90
N LEU A 62 1.48 2.51 -21.55
CA LEU A 62 1.19 3.55 -20.56
C LEU A 62 0.12 4.54 -21.05
N ASP A 63 0.12 4.88 -22.34
CA ASP A 63 -0.92 5.74 -22.94
C ASP A 63 -2.31 5.09 -22.84
N SER A 64 -2.40 3.77 -22.99
CA SER A 64 -3.69 3.06 -22.86
C SER A 64 -4.29 3.19 -21.45
N TYR A 65 -3.49 3.47 -20.43
CA TYR A 65 -3.93 3.78 -19.07
C TYR A 65 -4.05 5.30 -18.80
N GLY A 66 -3.84 6.12 -19.81
CA GLY A 66 -3.93 7.58 -19.70
C GLY A 66 -2.74 8.23 -18.96
N ILE A 67 -1.62 7.55 -18.93
CA ILE A 67 -0.36 8.15 -18.42
C ILE A 67 0.12 9.17 -19.45
N THR A 68 0.26 10.42 -19.03
CA THR A 68 0.62 11.52 -19.92
C THR A 68 2.06 11.39 -20.44
N THR A 69 2.32 11.92 -21.62
CA THR A 69 3.67 11.99 -22.22
C THR A 69 4.70 12.60 -21.26
N GLN A 70 4.29 13.60 -20.47
CA GLN A 70 5.16 14.22 -19.47
C GLN A 70 5.61 13.21 -18.40
N LYS A 71 4.70 12.36 -17.91
CA LYS A 71 5.01 11.30 -16.94
C LYS A 71 5.89 10.22 -17.58
N VAL A 72 5.63 9.85 -18.83
CA VAL A 72 6.48 8.91 -19.58
C VAL A 72 7.90 9.44 -19.74
N ASN A 73 8.07 10.72 -20.05
CA ASN A 73 9.39 11.35 -20.16
C ASN A 73 10.14 11.37 -18.82
N ARG A 74 9.43 11.61 -17.71
CA ARG A 74 10.01 11.49 -16.36
C ARG A 74 10.44 10.06 -16.08
N LEU A 75 9.61 9.09 -16.43
CA LEU A 75 9.89 7.67 -16.25
C LEU A 75 11.16 7.29 -17.06
N ASP A 76 11.24 7.70 -18.32
CA ASP A 76 12.42 7.44 -19.18
C ASP A 76 13.71 7.98 -18.55
N ALA A 77 13.67 9.18 -17.99
CA ALA A 77 14.82 9.75 -17.29
C ALA A 77 15.24 8.96 -16.06
N LEU A 78 14.28 8.45 -15.28
CA LEU A 78 14.55 7.67 -14.08
C LEU A 78 15.02 6.24 -14.37
N THR A 79 14.65 5.69 -15.52
CA THR A 79 14.90 4.28 -15.86
C THR A 79 16.18 4.05 -16.65
N LYS A 80 16.87 5.09 -17.12
CA LYS A 80 18.03 4.99 -18.02
C LYS A 80 19.09 3.98 -17.57
N GLU A 81 19.37 3.94 -16.28
CA GLU A 81 20.40 3.06 -15.70
C GLU A 81 19.82 1.77 -15.11
N ILE A 82 18.53 1.75 -14.81
CA ILE A 82 17.86 0.62 -14.14
C ILE A 82 17.24 -0.34 -15.17
N CYS A 83 16.42 0.20 -16.05
CA CYS A 83 15.69 -0.54 -17.08
C CYS A 83 15.28 0.44 -18.19
N PRO A 84 16.15 0.74 -19.15
CA PRO A 84 15.80 1.65 -20.23
C PRO A 84 14.49 1.24 -20.90
N LEU A 85 13.57 2.19 -21.08
CA LEU A 85 12.24 1.92 -21.64
C LEU A 85 12.27 1.32 -23.06
N ARG A 86 13.39 1.46 -23.74
CA ARG A 86 13.61 0.87 -25.08
C ARG A 86 13.92 -0.63 -25.05
N THR A 87 14.15 -1.19 -23.86
CA THR A 87 14.54 -2.60 -23.68
C THR A 87 13.38 -3.51 -23.33
N ILE A 88 12.15 -3.09 -23.64
CA ILE A 88 10.98 -3.98 -23.55
C ILE A 88 11.18 -5.20 -24.45
N ARG A 89 10.95 -6.39 -23.91
CA ARG A 89 11.20 -7.64 -24.62
C ARG A 89 9.91 -8.44 -24.77
N ILE A 90 9.66 -8.93 -25.98
CA ILE A 90 8.55 -9.84 -26.27
C ILE A 90 8.68 -11.10 -25.41
N GLY A 91 7.55 -11.56 -24.84
CA GLY A 91 7.48 -12.74 -23.98
C GLY A 91 7.74 -12.45 -22.49
N HIS A 92 8.23 -11.25 -22.14
CA HIS A 92 8.36 -10.85 -20.75
C HIS A 92 6.99 -10.50 -20.18
N LYS A 93 6.82 -10.75 -18.88
CA LYS A 93 5.57 -10.48 -18.19
C LYS A 93 5.56 -9.09 -17.56
N TYR A 94 4.38 -8.50 -17.51
CA TYR A 94 4.14 -7.33 -16.69
C TYR A 94 2.80 -7.43 -15.99
N THR A 95 2.71 -6.80 -14.82
CA THR A 95 1.54 -6.81 -13.96
C THR A 95 1.11 -5.38 -13.70
N THR A 96 -0.17 -5.10 -13.83
CA THR A 96 -0.75 -3.78 -13.58
C THR A 96 -1.60 -3.78 -12.32
N PHE A 97 -1.49 -2.71 -11.54
CA PHE A 97 -2.29 -2.44 -10.37
C PHE A 97 -3.14 -1.21 -10.65
N THR A 98 -4.42 -1.43 -10.90
CA THR A 98 -5.39 -0.38 -11.22
C THR A 98 -6.44 -0.25 -10.14
N LYS A 99 -6.98 0.93 -9.98
CA LYS A 99 -8.14 1.20 -9.12
C LYS A 99 -9.07 2.17 -9.81
N ARG A 100 -10.33 2.25 -9.35
CA ARG A 100 -11.26 3.24 -9.87
C ARG A 100 -10.75 4.64 -9.60
N ASP A 101 -10.81 5.49 -10.59
CA ASP A 101 -10.51 6.91 -10.41
C ASP A 101 -11.55 7.55 -9.47
N THR A 102 -11.11 8.41 -8.56
CA THR A 102 -11.99 9.09 -7.61
C THR A 102 -12.75 10.26 -8.24
N VAL A 103 -12.26 10.78 -9.37
CA VAL A 103 -12.85 11.89 -10.11
C VAL A 103 -13.75 11.37 -11.23
N ASP A 104 -13.24 10.40 -11.99
CA ASP A 104 -13.98 9.71 -13.06
C ASP A 104 -14.13 8.23 -12.71
N THR A 105 -15.23 7.89 -12.04
CA THR A 105 -15.49 6.52 -11.56
C THR A 105 -15.70 5.48 -12.68
N ALA A 106 -15.89 5.92 -13.91
CA ALA A 106 -15.96 5.04 -15.08
C ALA A 106 -14.56 4.62 -15.56
N ARG A 107 -13.51 5.31 -15.11
CA ARG A 107 -12.13 5.11 -15.53
C ARG A 107 -11.34 4.32 -14.50
N MET A 108 -10.49 3.42 -14.97
CA MET A 108 -9.48 2.74 -14.15
C MET A 108 -8.17 3.52 -14.24
N LYS A 109 -7.59 3.80 -13.08
CA LYS A 109 -6.33 4.52 -12.94
C LYS A 109 -5.21 3.54 -12.64
N LEU A 110 -4.13 3.61 -13.39
CA LEU A 110 -2.91 2.83 -13.13
C LEU A 110 -2.08 3.55 -12.05
N ASP A 111 -1.85 2.87 -10.94
CA ASP A 111 -0.95 3.35 -9.88
C ASP A 111 0.42 2.67 -9.94
N TYR A 112 0.46 1.37 -10.28
CA TYR A 112 1.71 0.63 -10.41
C TYR A 112 1.70 -0.28 -11.63
N LEU A 113 2.87 -0.39 -12.27
CA LEU A 113 3.16 -1.39 -13.28
C LEU A 113 4.45 -2.08 -12.91
N VAL A 114 4.44 -3.40 -12.85
CA VAL A 114 5.61 -4.23 -12.54
C VAL A 114 6.04 -4.97 -13.79
N TYR A 115 7.29 -4.79 -14.21
CA TYR A 115 7.87 -5.46 -15.35
C TYR A 115 8.89 -6.49 -14.90
N GLU A 116 8.70 -7.74 -15.27
CA GLU A 116 9.63 -8.81 -15.00
C GLU A 116 10.76 -8.80 -16.04
N GLN A 117 11.97 -8.40 -15.61
CA GLN A 117 13.14 -8.40 -16.48
C GLN A 117 13.67 -9.81 -16.76
N ASP A 118 13.53 -10.69 -15.77
CA ASP A 118 13.85 -12.11 -15.82
C ASP A 118 13.05 -12.87 -14.74
N VAL A 119 13.39 -14.12 -14.49
CA VAL A 119 12.69 -15.00 -13.52
C VAL A 119 12.75 -14.46 -12.09
N VAL A 120 13.81 -13.72 -11.75
CA VAL A 120 14.09 -13.21 -10.39
C VAL A 120 13.87 -11.71 -10.31
N ASN A 121 14.40 -10.96 -11.27
CA ASN A 121 14.45 -9.50 -11.21
C ASN A 121 13.22 -8.85 -11.82
N TYR A 122 12.71 -7.83 -11.16
CA TYR A 122 11.60 -7.01 -11.66
C TYR A 122 11.81 -5.53 -11.35
N VAL A 123 11.11 -4.69 -12.09
CA VAL A 123 11.10 -3.24 -11.92
C VAL A 123 9.68 -2.77 -11.68
N VAL A 124 9.49 -1.93 -10.68
CA VAL A 124 8.21 -1.31 -10.34
C VAL A 124 8.20 0.12 -10.82
N PHE A 125 7.24 0.45 -11.67
CA PHE A 125 6.91 1.82 -12.05
C PHE A 125 5.72 2.29 -11.22
N ALA A 126 5.86 3.40 -10.51
CA ALA A 126 4.81 3.98 -9.68
C ALA A 126 4.32 5.31 -10.26
N PHE A 127 2.99 5.46 -10.33
CA PHE A 127 2.29 6.65 -10.86
C PHE A 127 1.27 7.18 -9.86
N VAL A 128 1.52 7.07 -8.58
CA VAL A 128 0.59 7.49 -7.54
C VAL A 128 0.54 9.02 -7.46
N GLY A 129 -0.65 9.59 -7.67
CA GLY A 129 -0.85 11.04 -7.74
C GLY A 129 -0.05 11.65 -8.90
N ASP A 130 0.71 12.71 -8.61
CA ASP A 130 1.62 13.34 -9.58
C ASP A 130 3.03 12.77 -9.54
N THR A 131 3.26 11.79 -8.69
CA THR A 131 4.58 11.17 -8.49
C THR A 131 4.85 10.15 -9.59
N VAL A 132 6.08 10.18 -10.13
CA VAL A 132 6.63 9.11 -10.95
C VAL A 132 7.87 8.59 -10.25
N ALA A 133 7.88 7.30 -9.96
CA ALA A 133 9.00 6.65 -9.28
C ALA A 133 9.32 5.29 -9.91
N VAL A 134 10.56 4.85 -9.76
CA VAL A 134 11.05 3.57 -10.26
C VAL A 134 11.81 2.85 -9.14
N ARG A 135 11.54 1.57 -8.99
CA ARG A 135 12.25 0.72 -8.05
C ARG A 135 12.59 -0.60 -8.74
N LYS A 136 13.85 -1.00 -8.62
CA LYS A 136 14.30 -2.35 -9.00
C LYS A 136 14.32 -3.23 -7.76
N ASP A 137 13.84 -4.46 -7.89
CA ASP A 137 13.78 -5.42 -6.81
C ASP A 137 13.89 -6.85 -7.36
N SER A 138 13.91 -7.84 -6.47
CA SER A 138 13.99 -9.25 -6.83
C SER A 138 13.03 -10.10 -6.01
N LYS A 139 12.53 -11.17 -6.63
CA LYS A 139 11.73 -12.19 -5.93
C LYS A 139 12.62 -12.93 -4.93
N PRO A 140 12.09 -13.29 -3.75
CA PRO A 140 12.80 -14.18 -2.83
C PRO A 140 13.11 -15.51 -3.53
N VAL A 141 14.32 -15.94 -3.39
CA VAL A 141 14.81 -17.24 -3.89
C VAL A 141 14.88 -18.24 -2.75
#